data_d77d9ae0c4b6726e999367088cf0c2a0
#
_entry.id   d77d9ae0c4b6726e999367088cf0c2a0
#
_cell.length_a   1.000
_cell.length_b   1.000
_cell.length_c   1.000
_cell.angle_alpha   90.00
_cell.angle_beta   90.00
_cell.angle_gamma   90.00
#
_symmetry.space_group_name_H-M   'P 1'
#
loop_
_entity.id
_entity.type
_entity.pdbx_description
1 polymer ?
#
loop_
_entity_poly.entity_id
_entity_poly.type
_entity_poly.pdbx_seq_one_letter_code
_entity_poly.pdbx_strand_id
1 'polypeptide(L)'
;MYITYIIIGATVLVSMLAFNRPAMLAEFMMNPYKIKTQGQYYRFVTSGFIHQDHMHLIMNMFSFFFFGRIIETIFGMIWGVWGGVYYIVLYLLAIIISDLPSYFKHKNNPRY
;
A
#
# COMPACT_ATOMS: atom_id res chain seq x y z
N MET A 1 -11.08 -3.23 -15.71
CA MET A 1 -10.39 -4.49 -15.56
C MET A 1 -8.86 -4.41 -15.51
N TYR A 2 -8.33 -3.23 -15.68
CA TYR A 2 -6.87 -3.05 -15.70
C TYR A 2 -6.32 -2.41 -14.43
N ILE A 3 -7.18 -2.04 -13.47
CA ILE A 3 -6.76 -1.33 -12.25
C ILE A 3 -5.82 -2.18 -11.42
N THR A 4 -6.12 -3.47 -11.25
CA THR A 4 -5.25 -4.39 -10.52
C THR A 4 -3.85 -4.43 -11.14
N TYR A 5 -3.75 -4.51 -12.46
CA TYR A 5 -2.46 -4.53 -13.15
C TYR A 5 -1.71 -3.22 -12.99
N ILE A 6 -2.41 -2.09 -13.05
CA ILE A 6 -1.79 -0.76 -12.85
C ILE A 6 -1.24 -0.65 -11.44
N ILE A 7 -1.99 -1.09 -10.44
CA ILE A 7 -1.54 -1.07 -9.04
C ILE A 7 -0.32 -1.97 -8.85
N ILE A 8 -0.34 -3.17 -9.42
CA ILE A 8 0.80 -4.10 -9.35
C ILE A 8 2.03 -3.47 -10.00
N GLY A 9 1.89 -2.92 -11.19
CA GLY A 9 2.99 -2.29 -11.91
C GLY A 9 3.57 -1.12 -11.12
N ALA A 10 2.72 -0.24 -10.59
CA ALA A 10 3.15 0.89 -9.78
C ALA A 10 3.85 0.43 -8.50
N THR A 11 3.31 -0.58 -7.82
CA THR A 11 3.86 -1.10 -6.57
C THR A 11 5.23 -1.74 -6.81
N VAL A 12 5.36 -2.55 -7.85
CA VAL A 12 6.65 -3.18 -8.19
C VAL A 12 7.68 -2.11 -8.53
N LEU A 13 7.31 -1.13 -9.36
CA LEU A 13 8.23 -0.05 -9.74
C LEU A 13 8.70 0.74 -8.52
N VAL A 14 7.77 1.18 -7.67
CA VAL A 14 8.10 1.97 -6.47
C VAL A 14 8.96 1.15 -5.51
N SER A 15 8.62 -0.11 -5.26
CA SER A 15 9.39 -0.97 -4.37
C SER A 15 10.79 -1.24 -4.90
N MET A 16 10.93 -1.50 -6.19
CA MET A 16 12.26 -1.73 -6.78
C MET A 16 13.14 -0.49 -6.73
N LEU A 17 12.55 0.69 -6.97
CA LEU A 17 13.30 1.95 -6.81
C LEU A 17 13.74 2.14 -5.35
N ALA A 18 12.86 1.85 -4.40
CA ALA A 18 13.16 1.99 -2.98
C ALA A 18 14.26 1.02 -2.51
N PHE A 19 14.32 -0.19 -3.05
CA PHE A 19 15.38 -1.14 -2.72
C PHE A 19 16.77 -0.60 -3.07
N ASN A 20 16.85 0.22 -4.11
CA ASN A 20 18.12 0.81 -4.58
C ASN A 20 18.37 2.21 -4.02
N ARG A 21 17.45 2.76 -3.23
CA ARG A 21 17.52 4.14 -2.70
C ARG A 21 17.12 4.15 -1.23
N PRO A 22 18.08 3.93 -0.30
CA PRO A 22 17.74 3.90 1.14
C PRO A 22 17.03 5.15 1.64
N ALA A 23 17.36 6.33 1.09
CA ALA A 23 16.70 7.57 1.47
C ALA A 23 15.21 7.57 1.09
N MET A 24 14.88 7.03 -0.08
CA MET A 24 13.49 6.88 -0.52
C MET A 24 12.74 5.89 0.36
N LEU A 25 13.37 4.77 0.69
CA LEU A 25 12.77 3.78 1.58
C LEU A 25 12.46 4.40 2.94
N ALA A 26 13.42 5.13 3.52
CA ALA A 26 13.25 5.78 4.82
C ALA A 26 12.17 6.86 4.78
N GLU A 27 12.04 7.59 3.66
CA GLU A 27 11.06 8.65 3.50
C GLU A 27 9.62 8.14 3.45
N PHE A 28 9.38 7.01 2.78
CA PHE A 28 8.04 6.55 2.46
C PHE A 28 7.58 5.34 3.27
N MET A 29 8.48 4.68 4.00
CA MET A 29 8.11 3.55 4.84
C MET A 29 7.24 4.00 6.01
N MET A 30 6.53 3.05 6.61
CA MET A 30 5.73 3.33 7.79
C MET A 30 6.63 3.79 8.94
N ASN A 31 6.28 4.93 9.54
CA ASN A 31 6.99 5.46 10.70
C ASN A 31 5.98 6.16 11.62
N PRO A 32 5.39 5.41 12.57
CA PRO A 32 4.34 5.95 13.44
C PRO A 32 4.77 7.16 14.25
N TYR A 33 6.01 7.18 14.73
CA TYR A 33 6.52 8.29 15.52
C TYR A 33 6.55 9.59 14.72
N LYS A 34 7.03 9.54 13.48
CA LYS A 34 7.07 10.74 12.60
C LYS A 34 5.66 11.15 12.16
N ILE A 35 4.75 10.22 12.01
CA ILE A 35 3.36 10.56 11.72
C ILE A 35 2.80 11.39 12.87
N LYS A 36 2.97 10.92 14.10
CA LYS A 36 2.44 11.58 15.28
C LYS A 36 3.11 12.93 15.54
N THR A 37 4.44 12.98 15.47
CA THR A 37 5.20 14.17 15.90
C THR A 37 5.37 15.21 14.82
N GLN A 38 5.39 14.81 13.55
CA GLN A 38 5.66 15.69 12.42
C GLN A 38 4.51 15.78 11.42
N GLY A 39 3.39 15.12 11.68
CA GLY A 39 2.22 15.16 10.81
C GLY A 39 2.43 14.53 9.46
N GLN A 40 3.32 13.56 9.32
CA GLN A 40 3.64 12.93 8.04
C GLN A 40 2.62 11.82 7.70
N TYR A 41 1.35 12.20 7.57
CA TYR A 41 0.24 11.26 7.34
C TYR A 41 0.33 10.54 5.99
N TYR A 42 1.07 11.08 5.01
CA TYR A 42 1.26 10.43 3.72
C TYR A 42 1.83 9.02 3.86
N ARG A 43 2.54 8.73 4.95
CA ARG A 43 3.14 7.41 5.19
C ARG A 43 2.12 6.31 5.35
N PHE A 44 0.88 6.64 5.74
CA PHE A 44 -0.20 5.64 5.77
C PHE A 44 -0.49 5.07 4.38
N VAL A 45 -0.33 5.85 3.34
CA VAL A 45 -0.58 5.42 1.96
C VAL A 45 0.70 4.92 1.30
N THR A 46 1.79 5.69 1.38
CA THR A 46 3.05 5.32 0.71
C THR A 46 3.62 4.00 1.21
N SER A 47 3.43 3.69 2.49
CA SER A 47 3.90 2.43 3.07
C SER A 47 3.27 1.20 2.40
N GLY A 48 2.08 1.34 1.82
CA GLY A 48 1.44 0.23 1.11
C GLY A 48 2.11 -0.12 -0.22
N PHE A 49 2.93 0.78 -0.76
CA PHE A 49 3.67 0.58 -2.00
C PHE A 49 5.14 0.25 -1.77
N ILE A 50 5.58 0.22 -0.51
CA ILE A 50 6.96 -0.06 -0.12
C ILE A 50 7.00 -1.40 0.59
N HIS A 51 7.91 -2.29 0.17
CA HIS A 51 8.10 -3.60 0.78
C HIS A 51 9.52 -3.71 1.31
N GLN A 52 9.68 -4.44 2.42
CA GLN A 52 10.98 -4.56 3.10
C GLN A 52 11.99 -5.34 2.28
N ASP A 53 11.54 -6.35 1.54
CA ASP A 53 12.40 -7.20 0.74
C ASP A 53 11.66 -7.76 -0.47
N HIS A 54 12.42 -8.42 -1.35
CA HIS A 54 11.87 -8.96 -2.60
C HIS A 54 10.85 -10.07 -2.34
N MET A 55 11.03 -10.88 -1.30
CA MET A 55 10.13 -11.96 -0.99
C MET A 55 8.74 -11.43 -0.59
N HIS A 56 8.69 -10.41 0.27
CA HIS A 56 7.43 -9.77 0.65
C HIS A 56 6.74 -9.16 -0.57
N LEU A 57 7.50 -8.50 -1.44
CA LEU A 57 6.96 -7.91 -2.66
C LEU A 57 6.33 -8.98 -3.56
N ILE A 58 7.06 -10.07 -3.81
CA ILE A 58 6.59 -11.14 -4.68
C ILE A 58 5.33 -11.80 -4.11
N MET A 59 5.35 -12.16 -2.82
CA MET A 59 4.23 -12.82 -2.18
C MET A 59 2.97 -11.95 -2.16
N ASN A 60 3.13 -10.67 -1.84
CA ASN A 60 2.00 -9.74 -1.82
C ASN A 60 1.43 -9.52 -3.22
N MET A 61 2.28 -9.35 -4.22
CA MET A 61 1.82 -9.12 -5.60
C MET A 61 1.20 -10.38 -6.18
N PHE A 62 1.71 -11.56 -5.84
CA PHE A 62 1.12 -12.82 -6.26
C PHE A 62 -0.30 -12.97 -5.72
N SER A 63 -0.48 -12.73 -4.42
CA SER A 63 -1.80 -12.78 -3.79
C SER A 63 -2.74 -11.72 -4.38
N PHE A 64 -2.25 -10.51 -4.55
CA PHE A 64 -3.04 -9.42 -5.08
C PHE A 64 -3.43 -9.65 -6.54
N PHE A 65 -2.56 -10.27 -7.33
CA PHE A 65 -2.87 -10.61 -8.71
C PHE A 65 -4.14 -11.48 -8.80
N PHE A 66 -4.25 -12.47 -7.94
CA PHE A 66 -5.44 -13.35 -7.97
C PHE A 66 -6.66 -12.70 -7.33
N PHE A 67 -6.54 -12.23 -6.10
CA PHE A 67 -7.68 -11.71 -5.36
C PHE A 67 -8.14 -10.35 -5.87
N GLY A 68 -7.20 -9.48 -6.24
CA GLY A 68 -7.52 -8.16 -6.76
C GLY A 68 -8.32 -8.23 -8.06
N ARG A 69 -7.95 -9.14 -8.97
CA ARG A 69 -8.68 -9.31 -10.22
C ARG A 69 -10.11 -9.79 -9.98
N ILE A 70 -10.29 -10.70 -9.03
CA ILE A 70 -11.62 -11.20 -8.68
C ILE A 70 -12.48 -10.06 -8.13
N ILE A 71 -11.95 -9.29 -7.19
CA ILE A 71 -12.68 -8.19 -6.58
C ILE A 71 -12.99 -7.11 -7.61
N GLU A 72 -12.03 -6.76 -8.45
CA GLU A 72 -12.24 -5.76 -9.50
C GLU A 72 -13.34 -6.19 -10.46
N THR A 73 -13.36 -7.46 -10.85
CA THR A 73 -14.38 -8.02 -11.74
C THR A 73 -15.76 -7.95 -11.08
N ILE A 74 -15.87 -8.37 -9.82
CA ILE A 74 -17.13 -8.35 -9.09
C ILE A 74 -17.65 -6.91 -8.94
N PHE A 75 -16.79 -5.98 -8.59
CA PHE A 75 -17.17 -4.57 -8.45
C PHE A 75 -17.66 -3.99 -9.78
N GLY A 76 -16.99 -4.35 -10.88
CA GLY A 76 -17.44 -3.94 -12.20
C GLY A 76 -18.79 -4.50 -12.59
N MET A 77 -19.06 -5.74 -12.20
CA MET A 77 -20.37 -6.38 -12.45
C MET A 77 -21.49 -5.73 -11.65
N ILE A 78 -21.21 -5.32 -10.40
CA ILE A 78 -22.24 -4.74 -9.53
C ILE A 78 -22.47 -3.26 -9.85
N TRP A 79 -21.40 -2.47 -10.05
CA TRP A 79 -21.49 -1.00 -10.15
C TRP A 79 -21.02 -0.43 -11.49
N GLY A 80 -20.64 -1.26 -12.45
CA GLY A 80 -20.18 -0.80 -13.76
C GLY A 80 -18.94 0.07 -13.65
N VAL A 81 -18.99 1.25 -14.30
CA VAL A 81 -17.86 2.20 -14.29
C VAL A 81 -17.49 2.64 -12.87
N TRP A 82 -18.47 2.80 -12.01
CA TRP A 82 -18.23 3.19 -10.61
C TRP A 82 -17.53 2.09 -9.79
N GLY A 83 -17.58 0.85 -10.25
CA GLY A 83 -16.90 -0.25 -9.60
C GLY A 83 -15.38 -0.04 -9.50
N GLY A 84 -14.78 0.56 -10.53
CA GLY A 84 -13.37 0.90 -10.51
C GLY A 84 -13.04 1.92 -9.43
N VAL A 85 -13.87 2.95 -9.30
CA VAL A 85 -13.69 3.97 -8.25
C VAL A 85 -13.81 3.34 -6.87
N TYR A 86 -14.83 2.53 -6.64
CA TYR A 86 -15.02 1.86 -5.35
C TYR A 86 -13.88 0.90 -5.04
N TYR A 87 -13.35 0.23 -6.04
CA TYR A 87 -12.22 -0.67 -5.88
C TYR A 87 -10.96 0.09 -5.43
N ILE A 88 -10.65 1.22 -6.06
CA ILE A 88 -9.51 2.06 -5.67
C ILE A 88 -9.68 2.57 -4.25
N VAL A 89 -10.88 3.05 -3.90
CA VAL A 89 -11.17 3.53 -2.54
C VAL A 89 -10.98 2.40 -1.53
N LEU A 90 -11.50 1.21 -1.83
CA LEU A 90 -11.31 0.04 -0.97
C LEU A 90 -9.83 -0.29 -0.78
N TYR A 91 -9.05 -0.25 -1.86
CA TYR A 91 -7.62 -0.53 -1.81
C TYR A 91 -6.88 0.44 -0.89
N LEU A 92 -7.13 1.74 -1.06
CA LEU A 92 -6.49 2.78 -0.23
C LEU A 92 -6.92 2.68 1.23
N LEU A 93 -8.21 2.44 1.49
CA LEU A 93 -8.71 2.24 2.85
C LEU A 93 -8.09 1.00 3.50
N ALA A 94 -7.93 -0.08 2.75
CA ALA A 94 -7.30 -1.30 3.27
C ALA A 94 -5.85 -1.05 3.67
N ILE A 95 -5.10 -0.29 2.89
CA ILE A 95 -3.73 0.09 3.24
C ILE A 95 -3.72 0.87 4.56
N ILE A 96 -4.55 1.90 4.67
CA ILE A 96 -4.60 2.76 5.86
C ILE A 96 -5.00 1.94 7.08
N ILE A 97 -6.06 1.14 6.97
CA ILE A 97 -6.55 0.32 8.08
C ILE A 97 -5.51 -0.70 8.51
N SER A 98 -4.78 -1.30 7.57
CA SER A 98 -3.74 -2.27 7.91
C SER A 98 -2.57 -1.66 8.66
N ASP A 99 -2.34 -0.34 8.51
CA ASP A 99 -1.27 0.37 9.20
C ASP A 99 -1.66 0.84 10.61
N LEU A 100 -2.97 0.90 10.92
CA LEU A 100 -3.43 1.43 12.20
C LEU A 100 -2.89 0.68 13.43
N PRO A 101 -2.86 -0.66 13.46
CA PRO A 101 -2.28 -1.36 14.61
C PRO A 101 -0.83 -0.97 14.86
N SER A 102 -0.02 -0.88 13.82
CA SER A 102 1.38 -0.45 13.94
C SER A 102 1.49 0.98 14.44
N TYR A 103 0.62 1.87 13.91
CA TYR A 103 0.61 3.26 14.33
C TYR A 103 0.34 3.37 15.84
N PHE A 104 -0.73 2.76 16.33
CA PHE A 104 -1.09 2.87 17.73
C PHE A 104 -0.09 2.20 18.65
N LYS A 105 0.55 1.12 18.20
CA LYS A 105 1.55 0.41 18.99
C LYS A 105 2.86 1.18 19.10
N HIS A 106 3.29 1.86 18.03
CA HIS A 106 4.64 2.42 17.92
C HIS A 106 4.71 3.94 17.82
N LYS A 107 3.59 4.65 17.92
CA LYS A 107 3.55 6.12 17.75
C LYS A 107 4.43 6.89 18.73
N ASN A 108 4.76 6.29 19.88
CA ASN A 108 5.61 6.91 20.90
C ASN A 108 7.05 6.37 20.86
N ASN A 109 7.38 5.52 19.90
CA ASN A 109 8.70 4.89 19.81
C ASN A 109 9.55 5.57 18.74
N PRO A 110 10.54 6.43 19.12
CA PRO A 110 11.39 7.10 18.13
C PRO A 110 12.33 6.18 17.38
N ARG A 111 12.45 4.93 17.80
CA ARG A 111 13.35 3.94 17.19
C ARG A 111 12.66 3.00 16.22
N TYR A 112 11.41 3.23 15.93
CA TYR A 112 10.65 2.34 15.03
C TYR A 112 11.33 2.11 13.68
#